data_b5f78a331498fa69e8c4a4ce60a7fa85
#
_entry.id   b5f78a331498fa69e8c4a4ce60a7fa85
#
_cell.length_a   1.000
_cell.length_b   1.000
_cell.length_c   1.000
_cell.angle_alpha   90.00
_cell.angle_beta   90.00
_cell.angle_gamma   90.00
#
_symmetry.space_group_name_H-M   'P 1'
#
loop_
_entity.id
_entity.type
_entity.pdbx_description
1 polymer ?
#
loop_
_entity_poly.entity_id
_entity_poly.type
_entity_poly.pdbx_seq_one_letter_code
_entity_poly.pdbx_strand_id
1 'polypeptide(L)'
;GADQNYLVTVEQLEAARTPRTKAMLFVSPSNPTGSVYSPEQTKAIGEWALQHGIWVISDEIYQALTYDGVEALSIVQAVPELAEQTILVNGVAKTYAMTGWRVGWMVGPSDVIAAAAN
;
A
#
# COMPACT_ATOMS: atom_id res chain seq x y z
N GLY A 1 -4.27 -2.63 17.40
CA GLY A 1 -5.17 -3.72 17.81
C GLY A 1 -6.61 -3.50 17.34
N ALA A 2 -7.54 -4.33 17.83
CA ALA A 2 -8.96 -4.24 17.49
C ALA A 2 -9.59 -2.88 17.86
N ASP A 3 -9.10 -2.26 18.92
CA ASP A 3 -9.45 -0.92 19.39
C ASP A 3 -9.18 0.19 18.36
N GLN A 4 -8.29 -0.07 17.39
CA GLN A 4 -7.94 0.83 16.30
C GLN A 4 -8.28 0.22 14.92
N ASN A 5 -9.21 -0.73 14.86
CA ASN A 5 -9.58 -1.46 13.65
C ASN A 5 -8.36 -2.05 12.90
N TYR A 6 -7.31 -2.41 13.63
CA TYR A 6 -6.04 -2.91 13.09
C TYR A 6 -5.32 -1.94 12.12
N LEU A 7 -5.67 -0.66 12.14
CA LEU A 7 -4.98 0.38 11.38
C LEU A 7 -3.81 0.95 12.20
N VAL A 8 -2.74 1.31 11.53
CA VAL A 8 -1.55 1.91 12.14
C VAL A 8 -1.58 3.42 11.91
N THR A 9 -1.22 4.20 12.93
CA THR A 9 -1.11 5.66 12.81
C THR A 9 0.31 6.09 12.45
N VAL A 10 0.47 7.34 11.99
CA VAL A 10 1.78 7.92 11.67
C VAL A 10 2.68 7.97 12.93
N GLU A 11 2.10 8.26 14.10
CA GLU A 11 2.85 8.28 15.37
C GLU A 11 3.40 6.90 15.72
N GLN A 12 2.65 5.84 15.43
CA GLN A 12 3.10 4.46 15.65
C GLN A 12 4.19 4.06 14.65
N LEU A 13 4.07 4.50 13.39
CA LEU A 13 5.11 4.30 12.38
C LEU A 13 6.40 5.01 12.79
N GLU A 14 6.32 6.27 13.22
CA GLU A 14 7.47 7.04 13.69
C GLU A 14 8.11 6.40 14.92
N ALA A 15 7.33 5.94 15.88
CA ALA A 15 7.85 5.26 17.07
C ALA A 15 8.57 3.94 16.76
N ALA A 16 8.18 3.26 15.67
CA ALA A 16 8.81 2.01 15.23
C ALA A 16 10.00 2.23 14.28
N ARG A 17 10.13 3.43 13.70
CA ARG A 17 11.17 3.75 12.74
C ARG A 17 12.55 3.75 13.39
N THR A 18 13.52 3.25 12.64
CA THR A 18 14.94 3.25 13.02
C THR A 18 15.79 3.68 11.82
N PRO A 19 17.09 3.99 11.98
CA PRO A 19 18.00 4.27 10.86
C PRO A 19 18.12 3.12 9.84
N ARG A 20 17.67 1.91 10.20
CA ARG A 20 17.65 0.74 9.32
C ARG A 20 16.35 0.56 8.57
N THR A 21 15.30 1.33 8.89
CA THR A 21 14.01 1.28 8.19
C THR A 21 14.18 1.84 6.78
N LYS A 22 14.03 1.00 5.76
CA LYS A 22 14.22 1.34 4.35
C LYS A 22 12.95 1.24 3.53
N ALA A 23 12.06 0.35 3.92
CA ALA A 23 10.79 0.14 3.23
C ALA A 23 9.69 -0.23 4.21
N MET A 24 8.46 -0.03 3.79
CA MET A 24 7.25 -0.49 4.47
C MET A 24 6.36 -1.24 3.48
N LEU A 25 5.62 -2.23 3.99
CA LEU A 25 4.53 -2.86 3.27
C LEU A 25 3.23 -2.17 3.69
N PHE A 26 2.52 -1.61 2.70
CA PHE A 26 1.22 -0.97 2.88
C PHE A 26 0.14 -1.81 2.19
N VAL A 27 -0.87 -2.26 2.93
CA VAL A 27 -1.93 -3.13 2.43
C VAL A 27 -3.28 -2.52 2.79
N SER A 28 -4.04 -2.08 1.79
CA SER A 28 -5.37 -1.50 1.99
C SER A 28 -6.26 -1.74 0.75
N PRO A 29 -7.38 -2.43 0.88
CA PRO A 29 -7.90 -3.16 2.06
C PRO A 29 -6.99 -4.31 2.51
N SER A 30 -6.99 -4.63 3.80
CA SER A 30 -6.07 -5.59 4.41
C SER A 30 -6.64 -7.00 4.51
N ASN A 31 -5.81 -8.00 4.27
CA ASN A 31 -6.08 -9.38 4.63
C ASN A 31 -5.24 -9.72 5.87
N PRO A 32 -5.80 -10.25 6.97
CA PRO A 32 -7.13 -10.86 7.09
C PRO A 32 -8.22 -9.94 7.67
N THR A 33 -7.92 -8.72 8.08
CA THR A 33 -8.80 -7.89 8.91
C THR A 33 -9.95 -7.25 8.14
N GLY A 34 -9.80 -7.03 6.83
CA GLY A 34 -10.72 -6.26 6.00
C GLY A 34 -10.66 -4.75 6.26
N SER A 35 -9.72 -4.29 7.08
CA SER A 35 -9.56 -2.87 7.41
C SER A 35 -9.13 -2.08 6.18
N VAL A 36 -9.71 -0.87 6.03
CA VAL A 36 -9.41 0.06 4.94
C VAL A 36 -8.98 1.39 5.56
N TYR A 37 -7.84 1.91 5.13
CA TYR A 37 -7.42 3.26 5.49
C TYR A 37 -8.28 4.29 4.76
N SER A 38 -8.70 5.36 5.46
CA SER A 38 -9.36 6.47 4.79
C SER A 38 -8.40 7.20 3.85
N PRO A 39 -8.93 8.00 2.88
CA PRO A 39 -8.08 8.83 2.02
C PRO A 39 -7.11 9.73 2.81
N GLU A 40 -7.57 10.31 3.92
CA GLU A 40 -6.75 11.18 4.78
C GLU A 40 -5.64 10.38 5.50
N GLN A 41 -5.96 9.18 5.99
CA GLN A 41 -4.98 8.29 6.62
C GLN A 41 -3.94 7.81 5.60
N THR A 42 -4.39 7.41 4.41
CA THR A 42 -3.51 7.00 3.31
C THR A 42 -2.56 8.12 2.93
N LYS A 43 -3.09 9.36 2.81
CA LYS A 43 -2.28 10.55 2.52
C LYS A 43 -1.25 10.81 3.62
N ALA A 44 -1.65 10.82 4.88
CA ALA A 44 -0.75 11.08 6.00
C ALA A 44 0.41 10.06 6.07
N ILE A 45 0.11 8.77 5.84
CA ILE A 45 1.12 7.71 5.79
C ILE A 45 2.06 7.90 4.58
N GLY A 46 1.52 8.25 3.42
CA GLY A 46 2.31 8.51 2.22
C GLY A 46 3.25 9.72 2.39
N GLU A 47 2.76 10.83 2.94
CA GLU A 47 3.56 12.02 3.24
C GLU A 47 4.68 11.70 4.24
N TRP A 48 4.38 10.91 5.28
CA TRP A 48 5.40 10.45 6.23
C TRP A 48 6.48 9.58 5.55
N ALA A 49 6.08 8.65 4.69
CA ALA A 49 7.03 7.81 3.96
C ALA A 49 7.93 8.64 3.03
N LEU A 50 7.33 9.61 2.31
CA LEU A 50 8.05 10.54 1.44
C LEU A 50 9.07 11.37 2.23
N GLN A 51 8.64 11.96 3.34
CA GLN A 51 9.50 12.79 4.20
C GLN A 51 10.74 12.04 4.70
N HIS A 52 10.61 10.75 4.97
CA HIS A 52 11.69 9.93 5.51
C HIS A 52 12.46 9.10 4.46
N GLY A 53 12.13 9.25 3.17
CA GLY A 53 12.76 8.47 2.10
C GLY A 53 12.52 6.96 2.24
N ILE A 54 11.35 6.56 2.79
CA ILE A 54 10.99 5.16 3.01
C ILE A 54 10.26 4.65 1.77
N TRP A 55 10.78 3.59 1.16
CA TRP A 55 10.10 2.92 0.06
C TRP A 55 8.77 2.30 0.51
N VAL A 56 7.77 2.38 -0.35
CA VAL A 56 6.47 1.76 -0.09
C VAL A 56 6.24 0.62 -1.07
N ILE A 57 5.97 -0.58 -0.54
CA ILE A 57 5.41 -1.68 -1.32
C ILE A 57 3.91 -1.64 -1.04
N SER A 58 3.12 -1.15 -2.01
CA SER A 58 1.67 -1.00 -1.88
C SER A 58 0.99 -2.24 -2.48
N ASP A 59 0.40 -3.07 -1.63
CA ASP A 59 -0.42 -4.20 -2.07
C ASP A 59 -1.88 -3.75 -2.19
N GLU A 60 -2.35 -3.62 -3.44
CA GLU A 60 -3.67 -3.13 -3.78
C GLU A 60 -4.58 -4.23 -4.36
N ILE A 61 -4.26 -5.50 -4.10
CA ILE A 61 -5.00 -6.65 -4.65
C ILE A 61 -6.49 -6.64 -4.29
N TYR A 62 -6.87 -5.99 -3.19
CA TYR A 62 -8.26 -5.87 -2.71
C TYR A 62 -8.89 -4.50 -2.98
N GLN A 63 -8.23 -3.59 -3.73
CA GLN A 63 -8.66 -2.21 -3.93
C GLN A 63 -10.12 -2.06 -4.39
N ALA A 64 -10.57 -2.96 -5.27
CA ALA A 64 -11.95 -2.96 -5.78
C ALA A 64 -12.96 -3.71 -4.90
N LEU A 65 -12.54 -4.29 -3.78
CA LEU A 65 -13.39 -5.05 -2.87
C LEU A 65 -13.67 -4.25 -1.58
N THR A 66 -14.33 -3.12 -1.76
CA THR A 66 -14.83 -2.27 -0.67
C THR A 66 -16.36 -2.29 -0.65
N TYR A 67 -16.94 -2.03 0.51
CA TYR A 67 -18.38 -2.09 0.75
C TYR A 67 -18.84 -0.80 1.43
N ASP A 68 -20.16 -0.57 1.47
CA ASP A 68 -20.82 0.53 2.20
C ASP A 68 -20.32 1.91 1.79
N GLY A 69 -19.89 2.09 0.53
CA GLY A 69 -19.39 3.37 0.02
C GLY A 69 -17.99 3.74 0.50
N VAL A 70 -17.27 2.81 1.12
CA VAL A 70 -15.86 3.03 1.51
C VAL A 70 -15.00 3.08 0.25
N GLU A 71 -14.13 4.08 0.15
CA GLU A 71 -13.15 4.23 -0.92
C GLU A 71 -11.76 3.79 -0.46
N ALA A 72 -11.15 2.86 -1.19
CA ALA A 72 -9.75 2.50 -1.02
C ALA A 72 -8.91 3.30 -2.01
N LEU A 73 -8.30 4.38 -1.54
CA LEU A 73 -7.45 5.24 -2.37
C LEU A 73 -6.04 4.65 -2.47
N SER A 74 -5.49 4.59 -3.68
CA SER A 74 -4.08 4.24 -3.89
C SER A 74 -3.16 5.26 -3.22
N ILE A 75 -2.09 4.79 -2.59
CA ILE A 75 -1.15 5.69 -1.90
C ILE A 75 -0.47 6.67 -2.87
N VAL A 76 -0.22 6.26 -4.12
CA VAL A 76 0.36 7.15 -5.15
C VAL A 76 -0.67 8.13 -5.73
N GLN A 77 -1.96 7.85 -5.61
CA GLN A 77 -3.01 8.82 -5.92
C GLN A 77 -3.16 9.84 -4.80
N ALA A 78 -3.01 9.40 -3.55
CA ALA A 78 -3.05 10.29 -2.38
C ALA A 78 -1.81 11.22 -2.31
N VAL A 79 -0.64 10.72 -2.70
CA VAL A 79 0.65 11.43 -2.68
C VAL A 79 1.41 11.12 -3.98
N PRO A 80 1.16 11.86 -5.08
CA PRO A 80 1.76 11.57 -6.39
C PRO A 80 3.30 11.60 -6.38
N GLU A 81 3.91 12.43 -5.55
CA GLU A 81 5.36 12.55 -5.42
C GLU A 81 6.02 11.27 -4.89
N LEU A 82 5.23 10.40 -4.24
CA LEU A 82 5.71 9.12 -3.73
C LEU A 82 5.93 8.07 -4.84
N ALA A 83 5.48 8.31 -6.06
CA ALA A 83 5.55 7.35 -7.16
C ALA A 83 6.98 6.85 -7.43
N GLU A 84 7.99 7.74 -7.30
CA GLU A 84 9.40 7.40 -7.54
C GLU A 84 10.04 6.52 -6.43
N GLN A 85 9.31 6.27 -5.34
CA GLN A 85 9.74 5.36 -4.27
C GLN A 85 8.63 4.38 -3.85
N THR A 86 7.69 4.11 -4.77
CA THR A 86 6.62 3.13 -4.54
C THR A 86 6.68 1.99 -5.55
N ILE A 87 6.48 0.79 -5.05
CA ILE A 87 6.21 -0.41 -5.84
C ILE A 87 4.77 -0.81 -5.57
N LEU A 88 3.90 -0.61 -6.55
CA LEU A 88 2.51 -1.02 -6.48
C LEU A 88 2.38 -2.45 -7.01
N VAL A 89 1.75 -3.32 -6.25
CA VAL A 89 1.46 -4.70 -6.66
C VAL A 89 -0.05 -4.93 -6.69
N ASN A 90 -0.52 -5.61 -7.73
CA ASN A 90 -1.92 -5.92 -7.91
C ASN A 90 -2.07 -7.17 -8.81
N GLY A 91 -3.29 -7.61 -9.08
CA GLY A 91 -3.52 -8.79 -9.91
C GLY A 91 -4.98 -9.03 -10.22
N VAL A 92 -5.24 -10.01 -11.06
CA VAL A 92 -6.59 -10.36 -11.52
C VAL A 92 -7.37 -11.20 -10.50
N ALA A 93 -6.69 -11.79 -9.54
CA ALA A 93 -7.25 -12.84 -8.70
C ALA A 93 -8.49 -12.42 -7.91
N LYS A 94 -8.53 -11.19 -7.40
CA LYS A 94 -9.59 -10.69 -6.52
C LYS A 94 -10.61 -9.85 -7.27
N THR A 95 -10.20 -8.76 -7.86
CA THR A 95 -11.08 -7.84 -8.59
C THR A 95 -11.90 -8.52 -9.68
N TYR A 96 -11.32 -9.49 -10.37
CA TYR A 96 -11.95 -10.20 -11.48
C TYR A 96 -12.35 -11.65 -11.15
N ALA A 97 -12.25 -12.05 -9.88
CA ALA A 97 -12.54 -13.43 -9.43
C ALA A 97 -11.75 -14.52 -10.19
N MET A 98 -10.54 -14.19 -10.65
CA MET A 98 -9.70 -15.02 -11.51
C MET A 98 -8.57 -15.68 -10.72
N THR A 99 -8.88 -16.29 -9.58
CA THR A 99 -7.86 -16.83 -8.66
C THR A 99 -7.00 -17.93 -9.27
N GLY A 100 -7.56 -18.72 -10.20
CA GLY A 100 -6.86 -19.83 -10.87
C GLY A 100 -5.87 -19.36 -11.94
N TRP A 101 -5.96 -18.15 -12.45
CA TRP A 101 -5.13 -17.66 -13.56
C TRP A 101 -3.69 -17.34 -13.16
N ARG A 102 -3.46 -17.07 -11.88
CA ARG A 102 -2.13 -16.78 -11.32
C ARG A 102 -1.42 -15.63 -12.04
N VAL A 103 -2.15 -14.56 -12.35
CA VAL A 103 -1.63 -13.36 -13.03
C VAL A 103 -1.68 -12.17 -12.08
N GLY A 104 -0.55 -11.48 -11.97
CA GLY A 104 -0.40 -10.23 -11.26
C GLY A 104 0.57 -9.32 -12.00
N TRP A 105 0.66 -8.08 -11.57
CA TRP A 105 1.56 -7.07 -12.11
C TRP A 105 2.17 -6.22 -11.01
N MET A 106 3.22 -5.55 -11.36
CA MET A 106 3.95 -4.63 -10.53
C MET A 106 4.21 -3.35 -11.32
N VAL A 107 4.01 -2.21 -10.68
CA VAL A 107 4.26 -0.88 -11.25
C VAL A 107 5.18 -0.11 -10.31
N GLY A 108 6.17 0.56 -10.85
CA GLY A 108 7.14 1.34 -10.06
C GLY A 108 8.27 1.89 -10.92
N PRO A 109 9.31 2.47 -10.32
CA PRO A 109 10.48 2.95 -11.04
C PRO A 109 11.12 1.88 -11.92
N SER A 110 11.55 2.28 -13.12
CA SER A 110 11.95 1.35 -14.17
C SER A 110 13.16 0.47 -13.81
N ASP A 111 14.10 0.99 -13.04
CA ASP A 111 15.29 0.27 -12.56
C ASP A 111 14.93 -0.83 -11.55
N VAL A 112 13.97 -0.55 -10.66
CA VAL A 112 13.45 -1.53 -9.70
C VAL A 112 12.68 -2.63 -10.41
N ILE A 113 11.81 -2.26 -11.37
CA ILE A 113 11.05 -3.22 -12.17
C ILE A 113 11.99 -4.11 -13.00
N ALA A 114 13.01 -3.54 -13.62
CA ALA A 114 14.02 -4.29 -14.36
C ALA A 114 14.78 -5.29 -13.46
N ALA A 115 15.14 -4.87 -12.24
CA ALA A 115 15.80 -5.76 -11.28
C ALA A 115 14.89 -6.90 -10.80
N ALA A 116 13.59 -6.65 -10.65
CA ALA A 116 12.63 -7.65 -10.21
C ALA A 116 12.23 -8.67 -11.31
N ALA A 117 12.42 -8.32 -12.59
CA ALA A 117 12.10 -9.18 -13.74
C ALA A 117 13.19 -10.21 -14.06
N ASN A 118 14.38 -10.13 -13.45
CA ASN A 118 15.49 -11.07 -13.58
C ASN A 118 15.43 -12.17 -12.52
#